data_ba224feb64b1251dd7626bdc8e9534d0
#
_entry.id   ba224feb64b1251dd7626bdc8e9534d0
#
_cell.length_a   1.000
_cell.length_b   1.000
_cell.length_c   1.000
_cell.angle_alpha   90.00
_cell.angle_beta   90.00
_cell.angle_gamma   90.00
#
_symmetry.space_group_name_H-M   'P 1'
#
loop_
_entity.id
_entity.type
_entity.pdbx_description
1 polymer ?
#
loop_
_entity_poly.entity_id
_entity_poly.type
_entity_poly.pdbx_seq_one_letter_code
_entity_poly.pdbx_strand_id
1 'polypeptide(L)'
;MSTRADATLSSMRILITGASGSGTSTLAAALAAAIDGTHLDADDYYWLPTVPPFQHKRDATERSALLLADLRAAHTPVVAGSVVGWGDAIENAFDLIVFLYVETALRIARLRERETARFGHADPAFLLWASQYDAGPPEGRSLSKHRSWLAARRCPVLELHGDLSVNERLARIRDRLGPKDATRDHGID
;
A
#
# COMPACT_ATOMS: atom_id res chain seq x y z
N MET A 1 20.87 -24.03 -1.23
CA MET A 1 20.96 -23.48 0.14
C MET A 1 20.57 -22.01 0.04
N SER A 2 19.38 -21.64 0.53
CA SER A 2 18.89 -20.25 0.48
C SER A 2 19.72 -19.40 1.43
N THR A 3 20.29 -18.31 0.94
CA THR A 3 21.15 -17.44 1.75
C THR A 3 20.31 -16.67 2.78
N ARG A 4 20.89 -16.32 3.92
CA ARG A 4 20.20 -15.65 5.06
C ARG A 4 19.53 -14.32 4.66
N ALA A 5 20.01 -13.66 3.59
CA ALA A 5 19.42 -12.43 3.03
C ALA A 5 18.14 -12.71 2.22
N ASP A 6 18.09 -13.79 1.45
CA ASP A 6 16.86 -14.25 0.77
C ASP A 6 15.79 -14.65 1.79
N ALA A 7 16.20 -15.26 2.91
CA ALA A 7 15.29 -15.61 4.01
C ALA A 7 14.72 -14.34 4.70
N THR A 8 15.46 -13.24 4.75
CA THR A 8 15.01 -11.98 5.39
C THR A 8 13.97 -11.24 4.53
N LEU A 9 14.14 -11.25 3.19
CA LEU A 9 13.12 -10.68 2.28
C LEU A 9 11.91 -11.60 2.12
N SER A 10 12.10 -12.92 2.15
CA SER A 10 11.01 -13.89 1.94
C SER A 10 9.97 -13.95 3.08
N SER A 11 10.16 -13.21 4.15
CA SER A 11 9.18 -13.08 5.23
C SER A 11 8.69 -11.64 5.46
N MET A 12 9.18 -10.66 4.69
CA MET A 12 8.89 -9.24 4.91
C MET A 12 7.49 -8.87 4.43
N ARG A 13 6.71 -8.23 5.30
CA ARG A 13 5.37 -7.71 5.04
C ARG A 13 5.45 -6.23 4.79
N ILE A 14 5.07 -5.79 3.60
CA ILE A 14 5.17 -4.39 3.18
C ILE A 14 3.76 -3.82 2.97
N LEU A 15 3.50 -2.66 3.57
CA LEU A 15 2.29 -1.88 3.29
C LEU A 15 2.64 -0.67 2.43
N ILE A 16 1.92 -0.49 1.33
CA ILE A 16 1.99 0.73 0.51
C ILE A 16 0.66 1.48 0.68
N THR A 17 0.71 2.61 1.35
CA THR A 17 -0.47 3.39 1.72
C THR A 17 -0.38 4.84 1.26
N GLY A 18 -1.53 5.52 1.22
CA GLY A 18 -1.64 6.92 0.80
C GLY A 18 -3.08 7.30 0.50
N ALA A 19 -3.28 8.50 0.00
CA ALA A 19 -4.58 8.97 -0.45
C ALA A 19 -5.03 8.27 -1.75
N SER A 20 -6.34 8.26 -2.01
CA SER A 20 -6.87 7.80 -3.30
C SER A 20 -6.22 8.58 -4.45
N GLY A 21 -5.81 7.89 -5.51
CA GLY A 21 -5.11 8.47 -6.66
C GLY A 21 -3.58 8.66 -6.48
N SER A 22 -2.99 8.29 -5.33
CA SER A 22 -1.54 8.37 -5.13
C SER A 22 -0.74 7.24 -5.81
N GLY A 23 -1.42 6.18 -6.28
CA GLY A 23 -0.80 5.06 -7.01
C GLY A 23 -0.36 3.90 -6.12
N THR A 24 -0.99 3.70 -4.98
CA THR A 24 -0.68 2.60 -4.04
C THR A 24 -0.77 1.22 -4.69
N SER A 25 -1.90 0.89 -5.33
CA SER A 25 -2.10 -0.43 -5.96
C SER A 25 -1.13 -0.67 -7.12
N THR A 26 -0.86 0.37 -7.94
CA THR A 26 0.11 0.28 -9.05
C THR A 26 1.52 -0.01 -8.53
N LEU A 27 1.96 0.71 -7.49
CA LEU A 27 3.28 0.51 -6.92
C LEU A 27 3.39 -0.84 -6.21
N ALA A 28 2.35 -1.26 -5.48
CA ALA A 28 2.34 -2.53 -4.77
C ALA A 28 2.43 -3.72 -5.74
N ALA A 29 1.67 -3.70 -6.83
CA ALA A 29 1.76 -4.72 -7.87
C ALA A 29 3.16 -4.76 -8.51
N ALA A 30 3.73 -3.60 -8.83
CA ALA A 30 5.08 -3.52 -9.41
C ALA A 30 6.17 -3.97 -8.42
N LEU A 31 6.05 -3.62 -7.15
CA LEU A 31 7.00 -4.07 -6.11
C LEU A 31 6.90 -5.57 -5.90
N ALA A 32 5.69 -6.12 -5.75
CA ALA A 32 5.48 -7.55 -5.60
C ALA A 32 6.11 -8.33 -6.76
N ALA A 33 5.87 -7.89 -8.01
CA ALA A 33 6.50 -8.51 -9.17
C ALA A 33 8.04 -8.41 -9.15
N ALA A 34 8.59 -7.29 -8.67
CA ALA A 34 10.04 -7.06 -8.63
C ALA A 34 10.79 -7.89 -7.56
N ILE A 35 10.08 -8.34 -6.51
CA ILE A 35 10.67 -9.10 -5.39
C ILE A 35 10.17 -10.55 -5.31
N ASP A 36 9.42 -11.00 -6.32
CA ASP A 36 8.74 -12.31 -6.33
C ASP A 36 7.80 -12.49 -5.14
N GLY A 37 7.09 -11.41 -4.78
CA GLY A 37 6.16 -11.35 -3.67
C GLY A 37 4.69 -11.47 -4.10
N THR A 38 3.80 -11.46 -3.12
CA THR A 38 2.35 -11.53 -3.34
C THR A 38 1.72 -10.16 -3.18
N HIS A 39 1.03 -9.67 -4.22
CA HIS A 39 0.24 -8.43 -4.14
C HIS A 39 -1.13 -8.71 -3.51
N LEU A 40 -1.49 -7.92 -2.50
CA LEU A 40 -2.79 -7.93 -1.84
C LEU A 40 -3.36 -6.50 -1.85
N ASP A 41 -4.64 -6.31 -2.21
CA ASP A 41 -5.27 -4.99 -2.14
C ASP A 41 -6.26 -4.94 -0.97
N ALA A 42 -6.11 -3.95 -0.09
CA ALA A 42 -6.96 -3.77 1.09
C ALA A 42 -8.45 -3.58 0.71
N ASP A 43 -8.74 -3.05 -0.48
CA ASP A 43 -10.11 -2.88 -0.95
C ASP A 43 -10.80 -4.23 -1.22
N ASP A 44 -10.08 -5.30 -1.58
CA ASP A 44 -10.64 -6.65 -1.76
C ASP A 44 -11.13 -7.28 -0.44
N TYR A 45 -10.53 -6.86 0.66
CA TYR A 45 -10.96 -7.26 2.02
C TYR A 45 -12.03 -6.33 2.58
N TYR A 46 -11.96 -5.03 2.25
CA TYR A 46 -12.87 -4.04 2.79
C TYR A 46 -14.28 -4.13 2.20
N TRP A 47 -14.37 -4.40 0.90
CA TRP A 47 -15.63 -4.45 0.18
C TRP A 47 -16.07 -5.88 -0.11
N LEU A 48 -17.39 -6.12 -0.06
CA LEU A 48 -17.96 -7.35 -0.60
C LEU A 48 -17.97 -7.29 -2.13
N PRO A 49 -17.78 -8.42 -2.82
CA PRO A 49 -17.84 -8.47 -4.27
C PRO A 49 -19.29 -8.25 -4.75
N THR A 50 -19.57 -7.05 -5.24
CA THR A 50 -20.90 -6.63 -5.72
C THR A 50 -20.83 -6.06 -7.13
N VAL A 51 -21.97 -6.03 -7.82
CA VAL A 51 -22.12 -5.35 -9.10
C VAL A 51 -23.26 -4.33 -8.96
N PRO A 52 -22.96 -3.01 -9.05
CA PRO A 52 -21.65 -2.42 -9.21
C PRO A 52 -20.74 -2.62 -7.99
N PRO A 53 -19.41 -2.43 -8.12
CA PRO A 53 -18.46 -2.64 -7.02
C PRO A 53 -18.58 -1.56 -5.93
N PHE A 54 -17.99 -1.84 -4.75
CA PHE A 54 -17.86 -0.88 -3.63
C PHE A 54 -19.20 -0.45 -2.98
N GLN A 55 -20.23 -1.29 -3.05
CA GLN A 55 -21.56 -0.99 -2.49
C GLN A 55 -21.68 -1.38 -1.01
N HIS A 56 -21.12 -2.51 -0.63
CA HIS A 56 -21.28 -3.07 0.71
C HIS A 56 -19.94 -3.36 1.35
N LYS A 57 -19.77 -2.83 2.58
CA LYS A 57 -18.56 -3.07 3.38
C LYS A 57 -18.65 -4.46 4.00
N ARG A 58 -17.52 -5.17 4.02
CA ARG A 58 -17.37 -6.39 4.81
C ARG A 58 -17.33 -6.06 6.29
N ASP A 59 -17.78 -6.96 7.14
CA ASP A 59 -17.64 -6.85 8.60
C ASP A 59 -16.18 -6.62 9.01
N ALA A 60 -15.98 -5.79 10.03
CA ALA A 60 -14.65 -5.36 10.43
C ALA A 60 -13.78 -6.52 10.98
N THR A 61 -14.40 -7.45 11.70
CA THR A 61 -13.71 -8.63 12.24
C THR A 61 -13.36 -9.59 11.13
N GLU A 62 -14.32 -9.85 10.21
CA GLU A 62 -14.12 -10.74 9.06
C GLU A 62 -13.00 -10.24 8.15
N ARG A 63 -13.01 -8.95 7.74
CA ARG A 63 -11.97 -8.40 6.85
C ARG A 63 -10.57 -8.49 7.47
N SER A 64 -10.48 -8.23 8.78
CA SER A 64 -9.20 -8.30 9.49
C SER A 64 -8.70 -9.73 9.61
N ALA A 65 -9.59 -10.69 9.88
CA ALA A 65 -9.24 -12.11 9.93
C ALA A 65 -8.75 -12.63 8.58
N LEU A 66 -9.43 -12.26 7.48
CA LEU A 66 -9.04 -12.65 6.12
C LEU A 66 -7.67 -12.09 5.75
N LEU A 67 -7.45 -10.79 5.94
CA LEU A 67 -6.15 -10.19 5.64
C LEU A 67 -5.02 -10.79 6.49
N LEU A 68 -5.25 -11.05 7.79
CA LEU A 68 -4.26 -11.72 8.64
C LEU A 68 -3.93 -13.14 8.17
N ALA A 69 -4.93 -13.89 7.71
CA ALA A 69 -4.72 -15.23 7.17
C ALA A 69 -3.82 -15.18 5.91
N ASP A 70 -4.13 -14.28 4.98
CA ASP A 70 -3.36 -14.13 3.75
C ASP A 70 -1.96 -13.57 3.99
N LEU A 71 -1.77 -12.64 4.94
CA LEU A 71 -0.46 -12.16 5.38
C LEU A 71 0.44 -13.28 5.95
N ARG A 72 -0.16 -14.32 6.52
CA ARG A 72 0.59 -15.48 7.05
C ARG A 72 0.91 -16.50 5.97
N ALA A 73 0.02 -16.66 5.00
CA ALA A 73 0.15 -17.64 3.93
C ALA A 73 0.99 -17.16 2.75
N ALA A 74 0.98 -15.85 2.49
CA ALA A 74 1.63 -15.26 1.34
C ALA A 74 3.15 -15.21 1.48
N HIS A 75 3.85 -15.42 0.34
CA HIS A 75 5.28 -15.16 0.23
C HIS A 75 5.50 -13.65 0.02
N THR A 76 6.26 -13.03 0.91
CA THR A 76 6.59 -11.58 0.90
C THR A 76 5.39 -10.70 0.50
N PRO A 77 4.33 -10.64 1.36
CA PRO A 77 3.12 -9.90 1.00
C PRO A 77 3.36 -8.40 0.89
N VAL A 78 2.90 -7.82 -0.21
CA VAL A 78 2.87 -6.37 -0.46
C VAL A 78 1.42 -5.93 -0.51
N VAL A 79 0.97 -5.27 0.56
CA VAL A 79 -0.41 -4.81 0.70
C VAL A 79 -0.53 -3.39 0.16
N ALA A 80 -1.50 -3.15 -0.71
CA ALA A 80 -1.90 -1.81 -1.15
C ALA A 80 -3.09 -1.29 -0.37
N GLY A 81 -3.15 0.02 -0.15
CA GLY A 81 -4.34 0.69 0.40
C GLY A 81 -4.21 1.11 1.85
N SER A 82 -5.31 1.34 2.54
CA SER A 82 -5.32 1.83 3.92
C SER A 82 -5.90 0.80 4.86
N VAL A 83 -5.16 0.51 5.91
CA VAL A 83 -5.58 -0.37 7.03
C VAL A 83 -5.79 0.42 8.33
N VAL A 84 -5.91 1.74 8.24
CA VAL A 84 -6.17 2.62 9.38
C VAL A 84 -7.51 2.26 10.02
N GLY A 85 -7.53 1.99 11.31
CA GLY A 85 -8.73 1.58 12.05
C GLY A 85 -9.12 0.11 11.85
N TRP A 86 -8.18 -0.76 11.39
CA TRP A 86 -8.43 -2.20 11.28
C TRP A 86 -8.02 -2.99 12.52
N GLY A 87 -7.49 -2.31 13.53
CA GLY A 87 -7.06 -2.88 14.80
C GLY A 87 -5.56 -3.22 14.84
N ASP A 88 -5.06 -3.28 16.07
CA ASP A 88 -3.61 -3.42 16.36
C ASP A 88 -2.95 -4.61 15.68
N ALA A 89 -3.67 -5.73 15.54
CA ALA A 89 -3.14 -6.94 14.93
C ALA A 89 -2.78 -6.75 13.45
N ILE A 90 -3.57 -5.97 12.71
CA ILE A 90 -3.29 -5.62 11.31
C ILE A 90 -2.34 -4.43 11.23
N GLU A 91 -2.61 -3.38 12.00
CA GLU A 91 -1.88 -2.12 11.91
C GLU A 91 -0.39 -2.25 12.28
N ASN A 92 -0.05 -3.25 13.10
CA ASN A 92 1.31 -3.56 13.49
C ASN A 92 1.87 -4.85 12.85
N ALA A 93 1.21 -5.37 11.81
CA ALA A 93 1.64 -6.60 11.15
C ALA A 93 2.79 -6.40 10.13
N PHE A 94 3.11 -5.14 9.79
CA PHE A 94 4.05 -4.82 8.72
C PHE A 94 5.47 -4.58 9.24
N ASP A 95 6.45 -4.93 8.40
CA ASP A 95 7.88 -4.72 8.65
C ASP A 95 8.38 -3.43 7.99
N LEU A 96 7.68 -2.93 6.97
CA LEU A 96 7.91 -1.65 6.31
C LEU A 96 6.58 -1.05 5.86
N ILE A 97 6.41 0.25 6.09
CA ILE A 97 5.31 1.01 5.49
C ILE A 97 5.90 2.04 4.51
N VAL A 98 5.37 2.06 3.30
CA VAL A 98 5.67 3.07 2.27
C VAL A 98 4.46 3.98 2.16
N PHE A 99 4.62 5.25 2.52
CA PHE A 99 3.57 6.25 2.44
C PHE A 99 3.76 7.13 1.21
N LEU A 100 2.74 7.17 0.35
CA LEU A 100 2.74 7.98 -0.86
C LEU A 100 1.97 9.28 -0.65
N TYR A 101 2.66 10.40 -0.73
CA TYR A 101 2.04 11.72 -0.81
C TYR A 101 2.17 12.29 -2.22
N VAL A 102 1.03 12.59 -2.82
CA VAL A 102 0.90 13.24 -4.14
C VAL A 102 -0.09 14.38 -4.00
N GLU A 103 0.23 15.52 -4.59
CA GLU A 103 -0.61 16.72 -4.57
C GLU A 103 -2.05 16.45 -5.01
N THR A 104 -3.00 17.13 -4.35
CA THR A 104 -4.43 16.91 -4.55
C THR A 104 -4.85 17.06 -6.01
N ALA A 105 -4.40 18.12 -6.70
CA ALA A 105 -4.79 18.36 -8.09
C ALA A 105 -4.41 17.17 -9.00
N LEU A 106 -3.21 16.62 -8.84
CA LEU A 106 -2.72 15.48 -9.62
C LEU A 106 -3.49 14.20 -9.28
N ARG A 107 -3.76 13.95 -7.99
CA ARG A 107 -4.55 12.78 -7.57
C ARG A 107 -5.95 12.80 -8.17
N ILE A 108 -6.61 13.96 -8.15
CA ILE A 108 -7.96 14.13 -8.69
C ILE A 108 -7.98 13.96 -10.21
N ALA A 109 -6.97 14.46 -10.93
CA ALA A 109 -6.84 14.23 -12.37
C ALA A 109 -6.74 12.73 -12.69
N ARG A 110 -5.87 12.00 -11.99
CA ARG A 110 -5.69 10.54 -12.13
C ARG A 110 -6.97 9.76 -11.79
N LEU A 111 -7.67 10.14 -10.73
CA LEU A 111 -8.92 9.51 -10.34
C LEU A 111 -9.99 9.72 -11.40
N ARG A 112 -10.14 10.95 -11.92
CA ARG A 112 -11.11 11.24 -12.99
C ARG A 112 -10.85 10.40 -14.24
N GLU A 113 -9.61 10.32 -14.68
CA GLU A 113 -9.21 9.52 -15.83
C GLU A 113 -9.52 8.03 -15.59
N ARG A 114 -9.08 7.48 -14.47
CA ARG A 114 -9.31 6.07 -14.09
C ARG A 114 -10.79 5.72 -14.00
N GLU A 115 -11.59 6.52 -13.31
CA GLU A 115 -13.04 6.28 -13.14
C GLU A 115 -13.77 6.38 -14.48
N THR A 116 -13.40 7.37 -15.31
CA THR A 116 -13.98 7.51 -16.65
C THR A 116 -13.63 6.31 -17.55
N ALA A 117 -12.39 5.85 -17.52
CA ALA A 117 -11.97 4.66 -18.28
C ALA A 117 -12.67 3.38 -17.79
N ARG A 118 -12.91 3.26 -16.47
CA ARG A 118 -13.48 2.04 -15.86
C ARG A 118 -15.00 1.98 -15.94
N PHE A 119 -15.67 3.12 -15.74
CA PHE A 119 -17.14 3.20 -15.55
C PHE A 119 -17.83 4.10 -16.57
N GLY A 120 -17.10 4.70 -17.53
CA GLY A 120 -17.65 5.65 -18.50
C GLY A 120 -17.81 7.08 -17.95
N HIS A 121 -17.75 7.27 -16.66
CA HIS A 121 -17.82 8.58 -15.99
C HIS A 121 -17.12 8.54 -14.63
N ALA A 122 -16.72 9.71 -14.13
CA ALA A 122 -16.21 9.85 -12.79
C ALA A 122 -17.30 10.44 -11.88
N ASP A 123 -17.60 9.78 -10.75
CA ASP A 123 -18.55 10.28 -9.76
C ASP A 123 -18.06 11.59 -9.13
N PRO A 124 -18.78 12.71 -9.29
CA PRO A 124 -18.38 14.00 -8.70
C PRO A 124 -18.30 13.96 -7.17
N ALA A 125 -19.16 13.20 -6.49
CA ALA A 125 -19.16 13.10 -5.04
C ALA A 125 -17.89 12.38 -4.55
N PHE A 126 -17.47 11.33 -5.24
CA PHE A 126 -16.20 10.64 -4.96
C PHE A 126 -14.99 11.55 -5.17
N LEU A 127 -14.95 12.32 -6.29
CA LEU A 127 -13.85 13.24 -6.55
C LEU A 127 -13.79 14.37 -5.52
N LEU A 128 -14.96 14.92 -5.11
CA LEU A 128 -15.04 15.92 -4.06
C LEU A 128 -14.53 15.39 -2.72
N TRP A 129 -14.96 14.19 -2.31
CA TRP A 129 -14.47 13.54 -1.10
C TRP A 129 -12.94 13.32 -1.16
N ALA A 130 -12.43 12.82 -2.27
CA ALA A 130 -11.00 12.58 -2.45
C ALA A 130 -10.17 13.89 -2.44
N SER A 131 -10.73 15.01 -2.89
CA SER A 131 -10.05 16.31 -2.89
C SER A 131 -9.86 16.89 -1.49
N GLN A 132 -10.68 16.50 -0.52
CA GLN A 132 -10.65 17.01 0.86
C GLN A 132 -9.58 16.37 1.73
N TYR A 133 -8.84 15.36 1.22
CA TYR A 133 -7.89 14.58 2.01
C TYR A 133 -6.84 15.43 2.74
N ASP A 134 -6.27 16.44 2.09
CA ASP A 134 -5.22 17.28 2.68
C ASP A 134 -5.79 18.24 3.73
N ALA A 135 -6.94 18.84 3.47
CA ALA A 135 -7.64 19.73 4.39
C ALA A 135 -8.31 18.99 5.57
N GLY A 136 -8.63 17.72 5.36
CA GLY A 136 -9.30 16.87 6.34
C GLY A 136 -10.83 16.95 6.23
N PRO A 137 -11.51 15.95 5.61
CA PRO A 137 -12.95 15.87 5.62
C PRO A 137 -13.47 15.64 7.05
N PRO A 138 -14.73 16.03 7.37
CA PRO A 138 -15.33 15.76 8.66
C PRO A 138 -15.28 14.29 9.05
N GLU A 139 -15.47 13.41 8.06
CA GLU A 139 -15.43 11.96 8.22
C GLU A 139 -14.43 11.33 7.24
N GLY A 140 -13.89 10.16 7.65
CA GLY A 140 -13.01 9.37 6.80
C GLY A 140 -11.53 9.71 6.96
N ARG A 141 -10.76 9.42 5.91
CA ARG A 141 -9.31 9.55 5.87
C ARG A 141 -8.88 10.98 5.58
N SER A 142 -7.86 11.46 6.28
CA SER A 142 -7.19 12.72 6.02
C SER A 142 -5.68 12.59 6.15
N LEU A 143 -4.94 13.53 5.60
CA LEU A 143 -3.49 13.58 5.72
C LEU A 143 -3.05 13.64 7.19
N SER A 144 -3.72 14.45 8.01
CA SER A 144 -3.44 14.56 9.45
C SER A 144 -3.65 13.24 10.17
N LYS A 145 -4.79 12.57 9.97
CA LYS A 145 -5.07 11.25 10.55
C LYS A 145 -4.07 10.19 10.08
N HIS A 146 -3.71 10.19 8.79
CA HIS A 146 -2.68 9.28 8.26
C HIS A 146 -1.32 9.52 8.92
N ARG A 147 -0.86 10.77 9.02
CA ARG A 147 0.43 11.10 9.68
C ARG A 147 0.44 10.70 11.14
N SER A 148 -0.64 10.99 11.90
CA SER A 148 -0.76 10.56 13.29
C SER A 148 -0.72 9.03 13.42
N TRP A 149 -1.39 8.32 12.50
CA TRP A 149 -1.35 6.87 12.46
C TRP A 149 0.05 6.33 12.14
N LEU A 150 0.74 6.89 11.14
CA LEU A 150 2.11 6.51 10.77
C LEU A 150 3.09 6.73 11.92
N ALA A 151 2.99 7.84 12.63
CA ALA A 151 3.82 8.16 13.79
C ALA A 151 3.67 7.16 14.95
N ALA A 152 2.53 6.48 15.04
CA ALA A 152 2.26 5.45 16.03
C ALA A 152 2.73 4.04 15.61
N ARG A 153 3.30 3.87 14.42
CA ARG A 153 3.76 2.54 13.93
C ARG A 153 5.10 2.16 14.55
N ARG A 154 5.30 0.86 14.74
CA ARG A 154 6.54 0.30 15.30
C ARG A 154 7.59 0.00 14.24
N CYS A 155 7.17 -0.22 13.01
CA CYS A 155 8.06 -0.48 11.89
C CYS A 155 8.54 0.82 11.24
N PRO A 156 9.64 0.77 10.47
CA PRO A 156 10.09 1.89 9.65
C PRO A 156 9.01 2.37 8.68
N VAL A 157 8.94 3.70 8.49
CA VAL A 157 8.10 4.34 7.48
C VAL A 157 8.98 5.03 6.46
N LEU A 158 8.76 4.74 5.17
CA LEU A 158 9.37 5.45 4.04
C LEU A 158 8.33 6.36 3.40
N GLU A 159 8.53 7.67 3.49
CA GLU A 159 7.66 8.64 2.82
C GLU A 159 8.20 8.98 1.43
N LEU A 160 7.36 8.84 0.41
CA LEU A 160 7.66 9.19 -0.98
C LEU A 160 6.73 10.32 -1.42
N HIS A 161 7.31 11.46 -1.75
CA HIS A 161 6.58 12.68 -2.09
C HIS A 161 6.67 12.99 -3.58
N GLY A 162 5.59 13.56 -4.11
CA GLY A 162 5.51 14.11 -5.46
C GLY A 162 5.14 13.09 -6.54
N ASP A 163 5.23 13.55 -7.79
CA ASP A 163 4.90 12.78 -8.99
C ASP A 163 6.10 11.94 -9.46
N LEU A 164 6.46 10.98 -8.62
CA LEU A 164 7.51 10.03 -8.96
C LEU A 164 6.94 8.91 -9.83
N SER A 165 7.69 8.51 -10.85
CA SER A 165 7.41 7.30 -11.62
C SER A 165 7.48 6.04 -10.73
N VAL A 166 6.88 4.95 -11.21
CA VAL A 166 6.97 3.65 -10.51
C VAL A 166 8.42 3.21 -10.33
N ASN A 167 9.26 3.40 -11.36
CA ASN A 167 10.68 3.01 -11.30
C ASN A 167 11.48 3.81 -10.26
N GLU A 168 11.26 5.12 -10.15
CA GLU A 168 11.89 5.95 -9.13
C GLU A 168 11.47 5.54 -7.72
N ARG A 169 10.17 5.23 -7.53
CA ARG A 169 9.65 4.73 -6.25
C ARG A 169 10.25 3.37 -5.90
N LEU A 170 10.33 2.45 -6.86
CA LEU A 170 10.97 1.14 -6.66
C LEU A 170 12.45 1.28 -6.30
N ALA A 171 13.19 2.19 -6.96
CA ALA A 171 14.59 2.45 -6.62
C ALA A 171 14.74 2.90 -5.16
N ARG A 172 13.94 3.87 -4.71
CA ARG A 172 13.97 4.36 -3.31
C ARG A 172 13.60 3.29 -2.29
N ILE A 173 12.64 2.40 -2.64
CA ILE A 173 12.29 1.27 -1.77
C ILE A 173 13.46 0.28 -1.69
N ARG A 174 14.10 -0.04 -2.82
CA ARG A 174 15.30 -0.92 -2.84
C ARG A 174 16.44 -0.35 -2.01
N ASP A 175 16.73 0.94 -2.15
CA ASP A 175 17.75 1.62 -1.35
C ASP A 175 17.44 1.52 0.16
N ARG A 176 16.17 1.61 0.53
CA ARG A 176 15.72 1.48 1.92
C ARG A 176 15.83 0.05 2.45
N LEU A 177 15.61 -0.96 1.60
CA LEU A 177 15.72 -2.37 1.95
C LEU A 177 17.17 -2.84 2.04
N GLY A 178 18.12 -2.05 1.51
CA GLY A 178 19.54 -2.36 1.45
C GLY A 178 19.92 -3.25 0.26
N PRO A 179 21.21 -3.34 -0.07
CA PRO A 179 21.67 -4.20 -1.15
C PRO A 179 21.36 -5.67 -0.82
N LYS A 180 20.80 -6.39 -1.78
CA LYS A 180 20.95 -7.86 -1.79
C LYS A 180 22.45 -8.09 -1.77
N ASP A 181 23.00 -8.71 -0.70
CA ASP A 181 24.42 -9.05 -0.63
C ASP A 181 24.83 -9.75 -1.93
N ALA A 182 25.42 -8.96 -2.85
CA ALA A 182 26.10 -9.50 -4.00
C ALA A 182 27.39 -10.10 -3.49
N THR A 183 27.47 -11.43 -3.56
CA THR A 183 28.70 -12.23 -3.55
C THR A 183 29.61 -12.09 -2.34
N ARG A 184 29.50 -13.02 -1.40
CA ARG A 184 30.73 -13.55 -0.78
C ARG A 184 31.46 -14.35 -1.85
N ASP A 185 32.37 -13.66 -2.52
CA ASP A 185 33.44 -14.29 -3.27
C ASP A 185 34.28 -15.14 -2.27
N HIS A 186 34.15 -16.46 -2.35
CA HIS A 186 35.00 -17.37 -1.63
C HIS A 186 36.33 -17.40 -2.42
N GLY A 187 37.21 -16.47 -2.08
CA GLY A 187 38.63 -16.67 -2.38
C GLY A 187 39.06 -18.01 -1.78
N ILE A 188 39.35 -18.93 -2.66
CA ILE A 188 40.02 -20.18 -2.38
C ILE A 188 41.52 -19.81 -2.35
N ASP A 189 42.12 -19.91 -1.21
CA ASP A 189 43.56 -20.19 -1.06
C ASP A 189 43.72 -21.53 -0.33
#